data_9add88fb285a42a630762feaa09362e7
#
_entry.id   9add88fb285a42a630762feaa09362e7
#
_cell.length_a   1.000
_cell.length_b   1.000
_cell.length_c   1.000
_cell.angle_alpha   90.00
_cell.angle_beta   90.00
_cell.angle_gamma   90.00
#
_symmetry.space_group_name_H-M   'P 1'
#
loop_
_entity.id
_entity.type
_entity.pdbx_description
1 polymer ?
#
loop_
_entity_poly.entity_id
_entity_poly.type
_entity_poly.pdbx_seq_one_letter_code
_entity_poly.pdbx_strand_id
1 'polypeptide(L)'
;MNISLLMFLIFIAITLGITYWASRRSAGAAAYFAAGRQIKGWQNGIAVAGDYMSAASFLGIAGIIAFQGYDGFMFSVGWLVAYLTVLLVIAEPLRNTGKYTMADVLAYRLKPRPVRAMASLSTLTVSTFYMIAQMVGAGALVKLLLGNMVTYNEAVIAVGILMIVYVVFGGMLATTWVQIVKAVLLMAGTILLSILVMAHFHFSFGQFFGAISQVSYHDVKGTQVVRDFLQPGLRYKPPYGPLDLISLGMALIFGTAGLPHILVRFYTVPDAKTARHSVVWAMVLIGSFYIMTTFLGFGAATIVGPDYIKGHGGTNMSAPLLAQALAGNIFFAFISAIAFATILAVVAGLTISATTSFSHDFWTNVIHNGEERRAGEEVLVARISAFVVGGVAIGIAIVLGPTANVAFLVALAFAVAASANLPVIVLSIFWRRFNTAGAVTGLAVGLLASIGLILVSPSLMAIDPPTVVGTARHLIQAKAWFPLENPGILSIPLGFIGAIVGTLISSEPTAQEKFNELLVRSNTGLGAEKAAAH
;
A
#
# COMPACT_ATOMS: atom_id res chain seq x y z
N MET A 1 27.21 -21.54 -3.52
CA MET A 1 26.13 -20.53 -3.68
C MET A 1 25.17 -20.72 -2.51
N ASN A 2 24.88 -19.67 -1.75
CA ASN A 2 23.98 -19.76 -0.61
C ASN A 2 22.56 -20.14 -1.11
N ILE A 3 21.90 -21.12 -0.47
CA ILE A 3 20.57 -21.61 -0.88
C ILE A 3 19.53 -20.47 -0.94
N SER A 4 19.67 -19.48 -0.07
CA SER A 4 18.84 -18.28 -0.05
C SER A 4 18.98 -17.44 -1.32
N LEU A 5 20.21 -17.28 -1.81
CA LEU A 5 20.50 -16.57 -3.05
C LEU A 5 19.94 -17.35 -4.26
N LEU A 6 20.08 -18.68 -4.26
CA LEU A 6 19.53 -19.50 -5.34
C LEU A 6 18.01 -19.37 -5.43
N MET A 7 17.29 -19.50 -4.31
CA MET A 7 15.83 -19.35 -4.26
C MET A 7 15.39 -17.94 -4.68
N PHE A 8 16.10 -16.90 -4.24
CA PHE A 8 15.89 -15.53 -4.63
C PHE A 8 16.01 -15.35 -6.16
N LEU A 9 17.08 -15.87 -6.78
CA LEU A 9 17.28 -15.79 -8.21
C LEU A 9 16.23 -16.58 -9.01
N ILE A 10 15.79 -17.75 -8.52
CA ILE A 10 14.69 -18.52 -9.13
C ILE A 10 13.40 -17.68 -9.15
N PHE A 11 13.08 -17.00 -8.05
CA PHE A 11 11.90 -16.14 -7.98
C PHE A 11 11.97 -14.95 -8.95
N ILE A 12 13.13 -14.30 -9.04
CA ILE A 12 13.35 -13.25 -10.04
C ILE A 12 13.14 -13.81 -11.46
N ALA A 13 13.71 -14.97 -11.77
CA ALA A 13 13.56 -15.58 -13.07
C ALA A 13 12.10 -15.92 -13.42
N ILE A 14 11.33 -16.44 -12.46
CA ILE A 14 9.89 -16.72 -12.64
C ILE A 14 9.12 -15.42 -12.92
N THR A 15 9.34 -14.37 -12.14
CA THR A 15 8.65 -13.08 -12.31
C THR A 15 9.00 -12.39 -13.62
N LEU A 16 10.25 -12.42 -14.03
CA LEU A 16 10.70 -11.93 -15.34
C LEU A 16 10.13 -12.77 -16.49
N GLY A 17 10.04 -14.09 -16.35
CA GLY A 17 9.40 -14.99 -17.30
C GLY A 17 7.92 -14.67 -17.52
N ILE A 18 7.17 -14.45 -16.44
CA ILE A 18 5.77 -14.03 -16.49
C ILE A 18 5.65 -12.65 -17.19
N THR A 19 6.52 -11.71 -16.84
CA THR A 19 6.57 -10.38 -17.44
C THR A 19 6.81 -10.44 -18.95
N TYR A 20 7.79 -11.22 -19.38
CA TYR A 20 8.09 -11.43 -20.80
C TYR A 20 6.92 -12.07 -21.55
N TRP A 21 6.30 -13.10 -20.99
CA TRP A 21 5.12 -13.73 -21.55
C TRP A 21 3.94 -12.76 -21.69
N ALA A 22 3.67 -11.95 -20.66
CA ALA A 22 2.58 -10.98 -20.66
C ALA A 22 2.85 -9.80 -21.60
N SER A 23 4.11 -9.34 -21.70
CA SER A 23 4.48 -8.21 -22.55
C SER A 23 4.16 -8.46 -24.03
N ARG A 24 4.29 -9.71 -24.48
CA ARG A 24 3.94 -10.13 -25.85
C ARG A 24 2.43 -10.09 -26.13
N ARG A 25 1.58 -10.01 -25.10
CA ARG A 25 0.11 -9.99 -25.20
C ARG A 25 -0.47 -8.62 -24.88
N SER A 26 0.34 -7.66 -24.46
CA SER A 26 -0.09 -6.32 -24.03
C SER A 26 0.18 -5.29 -25.12
N ALA A 27 -0.53 -5.40 -26.25
CA ALA A 27 -0.44 -4.42 -27.31
C ALA A 27 -1.50 -3.32 -27.13
N GLY A 28 -1.08 -2.04 -27.12
CA GLY A 28 -1.94 -0.87 -27.00
C GLY A 28 -2.28 -0.46 -25.56
N ALA A 29 -2.82 0.75 -25.40
CA ALA A 29 -3.10 1.38 -24.11
C ALA A 29 -4.08 0.56 -23.25
N ALA A 30 -5.19 0.07 -23.82
CA ALA A 30 -6.19 -0.72 -23.10
C ALA A 30 -5.62 -2.01 -22.50
N ALA A 31 -4.73 -2.70 -23.21
CA ALA A 31 -4.07 -3.90 -22.71
C ALA A 31 -3.00 -3.55 -21.65
N TYR A 32 -2.26 -2.46 -21.87
CA TYR A 32 -1.20 -2.02 -20.95
C TYR A 32 -1.75 -1.51 -19.63
N PHE A 33 -2.79 -0.65 -19.63
CA PHE A 33 -3.32 0.01 -18.43
C PHE A 33 -4.45 -0.77 -17.73
N ALA A 34 -5.29 -1.53 -18.46
CA ALA A 34 -6.45 -2.22 -17.92
C ALA A 34 -6.56 -3.71 -18.28
N ALA A 35 -5.47 -4.35 -18.75
CA ALA A 35 -5.45 -5.76 -19.15
C ALA A 35 -6.59 -6.14 -20.13
N GLY A 36 -7.01 -5.21 -21.00
CA GLY A 36 -8.11 -5.40 -21.95
C GLY A 36 -9.49 -5.66 -21.33
N ARG A 37 -9.67 -5.43 -20.02
CA ARG A 37 -10.91 -5.71 -19.27
C ARG A 37 -11.37 -7.17 -19.31
N GLN A 38 -10.45 -8.11 -19.39
CA GLN A 38 -10.76 -9.54 -19.57
C GLN A 38 -10.50 -10.39 -18.32
N ILE A 39 -10.10 -9.78 -17.21
CA ILE A 39 -9.76 -10.50 -15.98
C ILE A 39 -11.04 -11.02 -15.30
N LYS A 40 -11.05 -12.33 -14.99
CA LYS A 40 -12.18 -12.96 -14.28
C LYS A 40 -12.23 -12.50 -12.82
N GLY A 41 -13.43 -12.52 -12.20
CA GLY A 41 -13.64 -12.04 -10.84
C GLY A 41 -12.73 -12.69 -9.78
N TRP A 42 -12.57 -14.02 -9.81
CA TRP A 42 -11.68 -14.71 -8.88
C TRP A 42 -10.20 -14.38 -9.11
N GLN A 43 -9.77 -14.25 -10.38
CA GLN A 43 -8.41 -13.83 -10.71
C GLN A 43 -8.12 -12.42 -10.20
N ASN A 44 -9.05 -11.48 -10.45
CA ASN A 44 -8.93 -10.12 -9.96
C ASN A 44 -8.98 -10.08 -8.43
N GLY A 45 -9.82 -10.89 -7.79
CA GLY A 45 -9.88 -11.00 -6.33
C GLY A 45 -8.56 -11.45 -5.71
N ILE A 46 -7.92 -12.47 -6.28
CA ILE A 46 -6.59 -12.91 -5.85
C ILE A 46 -5.53 -11.83 -6.13
N ALA A 47 -5.59 -11.16 -7.30
CA ALA A 47 -4.66 -10.09 -7.64
C ALA A 47 -4.80 -8.88 -6.71
N VAL A 48 -6.03 -8.48 -6.39
CA VAL A 48 -6.32 -7.42 -5.40
C VAL A 48 -5.79 -7.81 -4.02
N ALA A 49 -6.05 -9.05 -3.57
CA ALA A 49 -5.47 -9.56 -2.33
C ALA A 49 -3.94 -9.54 -2.38
N GLY A 50 -3.36 -9.89 -3.54
CA GLY A 50 -1.93 -9.79 -3.77
C GLY A 50 -1.41 -8.35 -3.62
N ASP A 51 -2.03 -7.36 -4.24
CA ASP A 51 -1.63 -5.95 -4.09
C ASP A 51 -1.70 -5.48 -2.63
N TYR A 52 -2.70 -5.95 -1.90
CA TYR A 52 -2.92 -5.54 -0.51
C TYR A 52 -2.00 -6.24 0.48
N MET A 53 -1.79 -7.54 0.32
CA MET A 53 -0.82 -8.33 1.10
C MET A 53 0.61 -7.98 0.68
N SER A 54 1.06 -6.77 1.01
CA SER A 54 2.35 -6.18 0.68
C SER A 54 3.44 -6.57 1.69
N ALA A 55 4.66 -6.06 1.49
CA ALA A 55 5.70 -6.16 2.50
C ALA A 55 5.29 -5.51 3.83
N ALA A 56 4.49 -4.44 3.78
CA ALA A 56 3.94 -3.82 4.99
C ALA A 56 3.08 -4.80 5.77
N SER A 57 2.20 -5.54 5.09
CA SER A 57 1.32 -6.51 5.71
C SER A 57 2.08 -7.74 6.24
N PHE A 58 3.06 -8.23 5.50
CA PHE A 58 3.78 -9.45 5.87
C PHE A 58 4.96 -9.18 6.80
N LEU A 59 5.91 -8.33 6.39
CA LEU A 59 7.09 -8.02 7.19
C LEU A 59 6.80 -6.98 8.26
N GLY A 60 6.11 -5.89 7.87
CA GLY A 60 5.89 -4.74 8.73
C GLY A 60 4.97 -5.05 9.91
N ILE A 61 3.80 -5.67 9.66
CA ILE A 61 2.83 -6.02 10.73
C ILE A 61 3.41 -7.07 11.67
N ALA A 62 4.01 -8.15 11.16
CA ALA A 62 4.64 -9.14 12.00
C ALA A 62 5.69 -8.49 12.92
N GLY A 63 6.44 -7.53 12.38
CA GLY A 63 7.41 -6.75 13.14
C GLY A 63 6.77 -5.85 14.21
N ILE A 64 5.73 -5.09 13.86
CA ILE A 64 5.07 -4.23 14.84
C ILE A 64 4.45 -5.07 15.97
N ILE A 65 3.79 -6.18 15.67
CA ILE A 65 3.24 -7.08 16.70
C ILE A 65 4.37 -7.66 17.55
N ALA A 66 5.48 -8.08 16.95
CA ALA A 66 6.61 -8.66 17.70
C ALA A 66 7.26 -7.69 18.71
N PHE A 67 7.12 -6.38 18.51
CA PHE A 67 7.71 -5.35 19.40
C PHE A 67 6.69 -4.58 20.23
N GLN A 68 5.43 -4.51 19.77
CA GLN A 68 4.39 -3.65 20.36
C GLN A 68 3.13 -4.43 20.75
N GLY A 69 3.14 -5.74 20.59
CA GLY A 69 2.07 -6.62 21.03
C GLY A 69 0.71 -6.22 20.45
N TYR A 70 -0.29 -6.07 21.33
CA TYR A 70 -1.66 -5.70 20.99
C TYR A 70 -1.76 -4.41 20.17
N ASP A 71 -0.97 -3.39 20.50
CA ASP A 71 -0.99 -2.12 19.75
C ASP A 71 -0.54 -2.33 18.29
N GLY A 72 0.39 -3.24 18.06
CA GLY A 72 0.80 -3.65 16.72
C GLY A 72 -0.28 -4.42 15.97
N PHE A 73 -1.06 -5.25 16.66
CA PHE A 73 -2.17 -5.99 16.07
C PHE A 73 -3.29 -5.07 15.55
N MET A 74 -3.45 -3.87 16.09
CA MET A 74 -4.42 -2.89 15.61
C MET A 74 -4.23 -2.49 14.13
N PHE A 75 -3.02 -2.60 13.59
CA PHE A 75 -2.78 -2.43 12.15
C PHE A 75 -3.51 -3.51 11.33
N SER A 76 -3.49 -4.77 11.77
CA SER A 76 -4.21 -5.87 11.11
C SER A 76 -5.71 -5.63 11.10
N VAL A 77 -6.28 -5.19 12.23
CA VAL A 77 -7.72 -4.89 12.36
C VAL A 77 -8.12 -3.74 11.43
N GLY A 78 -7.35 -2.65 11.41
CA GLY A 78 -7.64 -1.49 10.56
C GLY A 78 -7.68 -1.85 9.07
N TRP A 79 -6.71 -2.60 8.60
CA TRP A 79 -6.65 -3.03 7.20
C TRP A 79 -7.69 -4.10 6.84
N LEU A 80 -8.06 -4.98 7.77
CA LEU A 80 -9.14 -5.95 7.55
C LEU A 80 -10.49 -5.23 7.33
N VAL A 81 -10.82 -4.28 8.20
CA VAL A 81 -12.09 -3.53 8.14
C VAL A 81 -12.16 -2.61 6.91
N ALA A 82 -11.03 -2.13 6.41
CA ALA A 82 -10.95 -1.25 5.25
C ALA A 82 -11.64 -1.78 4.00
N TYR A 83 -11.61 -3.10 3.77
CA TYR A 83 -12.26 -3.70 2.60
C TYR A 83 -13.78 -3.67 2.64
N LEU A 84 -14.39 -3.56 3.82
CA LEU A 84 -15.84 -3.32 3.92
C LEU A 84 -16.20 -1.95 3.30
N THR A 85 -15.39 -0.92 3.55
CA THR A 85 -15.60 0.41 2.95
C THR A 85 -15.47 0.36 1.42
N VAL A 86 -14.44 -0.33 0.91
CA VAL A 86 -14.25 -0.50 -0.54
C VAL A 86 -15.40 -1.25 -1.16
N LEU A 87 -15.85 -2.36 -0.55
CA LEU A 87 -16.95 -3.17 -1.07
C LEU A 87 -18.26 -2.39 -1.15
N LEU A 88 -18.61 -1.69 -0.06
CA LEU A 88 -19.93 -1.07 0.07
C LEU A 88 -20.04 0.25 -0.70
N VAL A 89 -18.95 1.00 -0.84
CA VAL A 89 -19.01 2.39 -1.30
C VAL A 89 -18.38 2.59 -2.67
N ILE A 90 -17.28 1.90 -2.99
CA ILE A 90 -16.37 2.30 -4.07
C ILE A 90 -16.36 1.35 -5.28
N ALA A 91 -16.35 0.04 -5.07
CA ALA A 91 -16.02 -0.92 -6.12
C ALA A 91 -16.94 -0.86 -7.35
N GLU A 92 -18.23 -0.89 -7.14
CA GLU A 92 -19.23 -0.90 -8.22
C GLU A 92 -19.35 0.46 -8.91
N PRO A 93 -19.51 1.58 -8.18
CA PRO A 93 -19.55 2.89 -8.81
C PRO A 93 -18.32 3.21 -9.66
N LEU A 94 -17.11 2.89 -9.16
CA LEU A 94 -15.89 3.12 -9.93
C LEU A 94 -15.86 2.31 -11.22
N ARG A 95 -16.20 1.01 -11.15
CA ARG A 95 -16.19 0.15 -12.33
C ARG A 95 -17.13 0.66 -13.42
N ASN A 96 -18.27 1.19 -13.03
CA ASN A 96 -19.30 1.66 -13.95
C ASN A 96 -19.01 3.03 -14.57
N THR A 97 -18.13 3.83 -13.98
CA THR A 97 -17.94 5.25 -14.34
C THR A 97 -16.55 5.60 -14.84
N GLY A 98 -15.51 4.79 -14.55
CA GLY A 98 -14.12 5.07 -14.93
C GLY A 98 -13.59 4.22 -16.08
N LYS A 99 -12.47 4.66 -16.65
CA LYS A 99 -11.75 3.97 -17.74
C LYS A 99 -10.45 3.33 -17.27
N TYR A 100 -9.52 4.12 -16.75
CA TYR A 100 -8.18 3.71 -16.31
C TYR A 100 -7.81 4.23 -14.92
N THR A 101 -8.34 5.40 -14.53
CA THR A 101 -7.95 6.09 -13.29
C THR A 101 -9.17 6.63 -12.55
N MET A 102 -8.97 7.05 -11.30
CA MET A 102 -10.03 7.74 -10.55
C MET A 102 -10.36 9.11 -11.18
N ALA A 103 -9.41 9.73 -11.90
CA ALA A 103 -9.61 11.00 -12.54
C ALA A 103 -10.68 10.91 -13.67
N ASP A 104 -10.81 9.74 -14.31
CA ASP A 104 -11.86 9.50 -15.29
C ASP A 104 -13.26 9.59 -14.66
N VAL A 105 -13.41 9.04 -13.45
CA VAL A 105 -14.68 9.10 -12.70
C VAL A 105 -15.06 10.55 -12.37
N LEU A 106 -14.08 11.33 -11.92
CA LEU A 106 -14.26 12.73 -11.57
C LEU A 106 -14.54 13.59 -12.81
N ALA A 107 -13.77 13.40 -13.88
CA ALA A 107 -13.88 14.14 -15.13
C ALA A 107 -15.17 13.87 -15.89
N TYR A 108 -15.92 12.81 -15.54
CA TYR A 108 -17.21 12.51 -16.17
C TYR A 108 -18.21 13.66 -16.04
N ARG A 109 -18.28 14.28 -14.86
CA ARG A 109 -19.22 15.39 -14.60
C ARG A 109 -18.55 16.73 -14.30
N LEU A 110 -17.27 16.74 -13.97
CA LEU A 110 -16.50 17.94 -13.60
C LEU A 110 -15.63 18.40 -14.76
N LYS A 111 -15.11 19.63 -14.71
CA LYS A 111 -14.19 20.15 -15.74
C LYS A 111 -12.91 19.30 -15.78
N PRO A 112 -12.61 18.66 -16.94
CA PRO A 112 -11.56 17.63 -16.98
C PRO A 112 -10.18 18.11 -16.59
N ARG A 113 -9.70 19.24 -17.16
CA ARG A 113 -8.32 19.72 -16.98
C ARG A 113 -7.92 19.94 -15.54
N PRO A 114 -8.60 20.81 -14.75
CA PRO A 114 -8.17 21.08 -13.37
C PRO A 114 -8.30 19.85 -12.47
N VAL A 115 -9.35 19.03 -12.68
CA VAL A 115 -9.58 17.83 -11.87
C VAL A 115 -8.55 16.75 -12.17
N ARG A 116 -8.26 16.49 -13.45
CA ARG A 116 -7.23 15.51 -13.84
C ARG A 116 -5.83 15.92 -13.37
N ALA A 117 -5.48 17.21 -13.44
CA ALA A 117 -4.20 17.71 -12.95
C ALA A 117 -4.03 17.45 -11.46
N MET A 118 -5.03 17.79 -10.64
CA MET A 118 -4.99 17.58 -9.19
C MET A 118 -5.07 16.10 -8.80
N ALA A 119 -5.91 15.32 -9.48
CA ALA A 119 -6.02 13.88 -9.26
C ALA A 119 -4.72 13.15 -9.62
N SER A 120 -4.05 13.56 -10.70
CA SER A 120 -2.74 13.01 -11.08
C SER A 120 -1.68 13.33 -10.03
N LEU A 121 -1.62 14.59 -9.56
CA LEU A 121 -0.70 14.99 -8.48
C LEU A 121 -0.94 14.14 -7.22
N SER A 122 -2.20 13.95 -6.83
CA SER A 122 -2.55 13.13 -5.67
C SER A 122 -2.15 11.66 -5.87
N THR A 123 -2.44 11.09 -7.03
CA THR A 123 -2.07 9.70 -7.36
C THR A 123 -0.56 9.49 -7.33
N LEU A 124 0.22 10.41 -7.91
CA LEU A 124 1.68 10.39 -7.87
C LEU A 124 2.19 10.44 -6.43
N THR A 125 1.66 11.36 -5.64
CA THR A 125 2.06 11.54 -4.24
C THR A 125 1.79 10.28 -3.42
N VAL A 126 0.57 9.76 -3.42
CA VAL A 126 0.18 8.55 -2.66
C VAL A 126 1.02 7.35 -3.09
N SER A 127 1.16 7.14 -4.41
CA SER A 127 1.94 6.01 -4.93
C SER A 127 3.41 6.10 -4.56
N THR A 128 4.00 7.30 -4.58
CA THR A 128 5.40 7.53 -4.18
C THR A 128 5.61 7.26 -2.70
N PHE A 129 4.74 7.76 -1.83
CA PHE A 129 4.81 7.47 -0.38
C PHE A 129 4.77 5.97 -0.10
N TYR A 130 3.87 5.25 -0.75
CA TYR A 130 3.77 3.82 -0.57
C TYR A 130 5.00 3.08 -1.15
N MET A 131 5.50 3.53 -2.29
CA MET A 131 6.67 2.94 -2.95
C MET A 131 7.95 3.09 -2.12
N ILE A 132 8.15 4.24 -1.45
CA ILE A 132 9.25 4.46 -0.50
C ILE A 132 9.27 3.36 0.57
N ALA A 133 8.13 3.06 1.17
CA ALA A 133 8.00 2.01 2.18
C ALA A 133 8.41 0.63 1.64
N GLN A 134 8.00 0.30 0.41
CA GLN A 134 8.37 -0.96 -0.23
C GLN A 134 9.89 -1.03 -0.52
N MET A 135 10.51 0.09 -0.93
CA MET A 135 11.95 0.16 -1.16
C MET A 135 12.76 -0.03 0.13
N VAL A 136 12.30 0.56 1.25
CA VAL A 136 12.91 0.34 2.57
C VAL A 136 12.89 -1.14 2.93
N GLY A 137 11.73 -1.79 2.79
CA GLY A 137 11.59 -3.22 3.07
C GLY A 137 12.46 -4.10 2.16
N ALA A 138 12.54 -3.77 0.88
CA ALA A 138 13.36 -4.49 -0.10
C ALA A 138 14.85 -4.41 0.22
N GLY A 139 15.35 -3.20 0.50
CA GLY A 139 16.74 -2.99 0.84
C GLY A 139 17.15 -3.72 2.13
N ALA A 140 16.31 -3.66 3.16
CA ALA A 140 16.55 -4.37 4.41
C ALA A 140 16.57 -5.90 4.23
N LEU A 141 15.62 -6.44 3.46
CA LEU A 141 15.53 -7.89 3.18
C LEU A 141 16.72 -8.39 2.36
N VAL A 142 17.09 -7.69 1.29
CA VAL A 142 18.24 -8.07 0.44
C VAL A 142 19.55 -7.97 1.23
N LYS A 143 19.70 -6.93 2.07
CA LYS A 143 20.84 -6.82 2.99
C LYS A 143 20.91 -8.02 3.96
N LEU A 144 19.77 -8.46 4.50
CA LEU A 144 19.73 -9.65 5.37
C LEU A 144 20.13 -10.92 4.63
N LEU A 145 19.64 -11.11 3.39
CA LEU A 145 19.91 -12.29 2.56
C LEU A 145 21.37 -12.40 2.10
N LEU A 146 21.96 -11.27 1.73
CA LEU A 146 23.31 -11.20 1.15
C LEU A 146 24.39 -10.85 2.20
N GLY A 147 23.97 -10.48 3.40
CA GLY A 147 24.89 -10.20 4.52
C GLY A 147 25.87 -9.07 4.20
N ASN A 148 27.15 -9.34 4.37
CA ASN A 148 28.22 -8.36 4.17
C ASN A 148 28.62 -8.15 2.69
N MET A 149 28.01 -8.89 1.75
CA MET A 149 28.32 -8.74 0.32
C MET A 149 27.79 -7.44 -0.29
N VAL A 150 26.75 -6.85 0.30
CA VAL A 150 26.12 -5.61 -0.16
C VAL A 150 25.80 -4.69 1.01
N THR A 151 25.85 -3.39 0.76
CA THR A 151 25.33 -2.37 1.67
C THR A 151 23.82 -2.23 1.49
N TYR A 152 23.15 -1.58 2.44
CA TYR A 152 21.74 -1.27 2.31
C TYR A 152 21.44 -0.41 1.06
N ASN A 153 22.27 0.60 0.80
CA ASN A 153 22.09 1.51 -0.32
C ASN A 153 22.22 0.78 -1.67
N GLU A 154 23.23 -0.08 -1.82
CA GLU A 154 23.40 -0.91 -3.01
C GLU A 154 22.21 -1.84 -3.22
N ALA A 155 21.69 -2.44 -2.14
CA ALA A 155 20.51 -3.30 -2.19
C ALA A 155 19.27 -2.53 -2.67
N VAL A 156 19.01 -1.32 -2.13
CA VAL A 156 17.88 -0.46 -2.55
C VAL A 156 18.01 -0.08 -4.03
N ILE A 157 19.20 0.33 -4.47
CA ILE A 157 19.44 0.73 -5.87
C ILE A 157 19.23 -0.47 -6.81
N ALA A 158 19.84 -1.61 -6.53
CA ALA A 158 19.75 -2.80 -7.37
C ALA A 158 18.30 -3.29 -7.51
N VAL A 159 17.58 -3.36 -6.38
CA VAL A 159 16.16 -3.76 -6.37
C VAL A 159 15.30 -2.72 -7.09
N GLY A 160 15.52 -1.44 -6.85
CA GLY A 160 14.78 -0.36 -7.50
C GLY A 160 14.94 -0.38 -9.03
N ILE A 161 16.16 -0.58 -9.54
CA ILE A 161 16.41 -0.74 -10.99
C ILE A 161 15.66 -1.95 -11.53
N LEU A 162 15.76 -3.12 -10.87
CA LEU A 162 15.04 -4.33 -11.27
C LEU A 162 13.53 -4.10 -11.37
N MET A 163 12.96 -3.39 -10.40
CA MET A 163 11.54 -3.08 -10.36
C MET A 163 11.12 -2.13 -11.48
N ILE A 164 11.90 -1.10 -11.78
CA ILE A 164 11.65 -0.18 -12.91
C ILE A 164 11.65 -0.97 -14.22
N VAL A 165 12.66 -1.79 -14.45
CA VAL A 165 12.76 -2.64 -15.66
C VAL A 165 11.53 -3.54 -15.78
N TYR A 166 11.14 -4.20 -14.70
CA TYR A 166 9.97 -5.07 -14.67
C TYR A 166 8.68 -4.32 -15.08
N VAL A 167 8.44 -3.13 -14.56
CA VAL A 167 7.22 -2.34 -14.85
C VAL A 167 7.21 -1.82 -16.27
N VAL A 168 8.33 -1.29 -16.76
CA VAL A 168 8.45 -0.72 -18.11
C VAL A 168 8.03 -1.69 -19.21
N PHE A 169 8.31 -2.99 -19.00
CA PHE A 169 7.99 -4.03 -19.98
C PHE A 169 6.69 -4.81 -19.70
N GLY A 170 6.21 -4.85 -18.45
CA GLY A 170 5.15 -5.77 -18.02
C GLY A 170 3.70 -5.32 -18.27
N GLY A 171 3.36 -4.09 -18.01
CA GLY A 171 1.98 -3.58 -18.04
C GLY A 171 1.05 -4.27 -17.02
N MET A 172 -0.25 -3.97 -17.07
CA MET A 172 -1.26 -4.45 -16.11
C MET A 172 -1.49 -5.97 -16.16
N LEU A 173 -1.37 -6.60 -17.33
CA LEU A 173 -1.55 -8.05 -17.46
C LEU A 173 -0.45 -8.82 -16.71
N ALA A 174 0.81 -8.38 -16.87
CA ALA A 174 1.95 -8.98 -16.16
C ALA A 174 1.80 -8.82 -14.64
N THR A 175 1.50 -7.60 -14.18
CA THR A 175 1.24 -7.33 -12.76
C THR A 175 0.14 -8.21 -12.20
N THR A 176 -0.96 -8.42 -12.92
CA THR A 176 -2.06 -9.28 -12.46
C THR A 176 -1.61 -10.71 -12.21
N TRP A 177 -0.89 -11.31 -13.16
CA TRP A 177 -0.42 -12.70 -13.00
C TRP A 177 0.65 -12.85 -11.94
N VAL A 178 1.59 -11.91 -11.85
CA VAL A 178 2.59 -11.92 -10.78
C VAL A 178 1.95 -11.78 -9.41
N GLN A 179 0.92 -10.92 -9.27
CA GLN A 179 0.16 -10.79 -8.03
C GLN A 179 -0.58 -12.08 -7.66
N ILE A 180 -1.16 -12.79 -8.63
CA ILE A 180 -1.82 -14.07 -8.38
C ILE A 180 -0.83 -15.11 -7.86
N VAL A 181 0.28 -15.31 -8.56
CA VAL A 181 1.31 -16.29 -8.15
C VAL A 181 1.86 -15.96 -6.76
N LYS A 182 2.22 -14.69 -6.54
CA LYS A 182 2.71 -14.21 -5.24
C LYS A 182 1.69 -14.42 -4.13
N ALA A 183 0.41 -14.08 -4.36
CA ALA A 183 -0.63 -14.20 -3.34
C ALA A 183 -0.81 -15.66 -2.89
N VAL A 184 -0.80 -16.60 -3.84
CA VAL A 184 -0.89 -18.05 -3.53
C VAL A 184 0.31 -18.49 -2.70
N LEU A 185 1.52 -18.11 -3.10
CA LEU A 185 2.74 -18.50 -2.38
C LEU A 185 2.83 -17.85 -1.00
N LEU A 186 2.44 -16.57 -0.89
CA LEU A 186 2.40 -15.85 0.39
C LEU A 186 1.40 -16.50 1.36
N MET A 187 0.19 -16.81 0.89
CA MET A 187 -0.82 -17.52 1.69
C MET A 187 -0.31 -18.88 2.14
N ALA A 188 0.27 -19.68 1.24
CA ALA A 188 0.82 -20.99 1.58
C ALA A 188 1.95 -20.88 2.63
N GLY A 189 2.88 -19.95 2.43
CA GLY A 189 3.97 -19.69 3.39
C GLY A 189 3.48 -19.21 4.75
N THR A 190 2.49 -18.32 4.77
CA THR A 190 1.89 -17.78 6.00
C THR A 190 1.09 -18.84 6.77
N ILE A 191 0.31 -19.68 6.05
CA ILE A 191 -0.41 -20.82 6.65
C ILE A 191 0.59 -21.79 7.29
N LEU A 192 1.61 -22.19 6.54
CA LEU A 192 2.63 -23.13 7.05
C LEU A 192 3.34 -22.55 8.26
N LEU A 193 3.74 -21.27 8.21
CA LEU A 193 4.40 -20.60 9.32
C LEU A 193 3.49 -20.54 10.57
N SER A 194 2.20 -20.23 10.38
CA SER A 194 1.21 -20.23 11.48
C SER A 194 1.02 -21.62 12.09
N ILE A 195 0.98 -22.67 11.27
CA ILE A 195 0.91 -24.07 11.74
C ILE A 195 2.16 -24.43 12.54
N LEU A 196 3.35 -24.06 12.07
CA LEU A 196 4.60 -24.32 12.77
C LEU A 196 4.70 -23.58 14.12
N VAL A 197 4.21 -22.34 14.20
CA VAL A 197 4.07 -21.62 15.48
C VAL A 197 3.18 -22.38 16.43
N MET A 198 1.99 -22.81 15.98
CA MET A 198 1.09 -23.57 16.84
C MET A 198 1.63 -24.95 17.22
N ALA A 199 2.36 -25.61 16.31
CA ALA A 199 3.05 -26.86 16.61
C ALA A 199 4.11 -26.69 17.70
N HIS A 200 4.85 -25.56 17.71
CA HIS A 200 5.81 -25.22 18.77
C HIS A 200 5.13 -25.14 20.14
N PHE A 201 3.89 -24.68 20.21
CA PHE A 201 3.06 -24.62 21.42
C PHE A 201 2.13 -25.85 21.57
N HIS A 202 2.45 -26.99 20.95
CA HIS A 202 1.67 -28.24 21.00
C HIS A 202 0.19 -28.05 20.65
N PHE A 203 -0.12 -27.13 19.73
CA PHE A 203 -1.47 -26.70 19.34
C PHE A 203 -2.34 -26.21 20.51
N SER A 204 -1.72 -25.76 21.59
CA SER A 204 -2.39 -25.22 22.78
C SER A 204 -2.43 -23.68 22.71
N PHE A 205 -3.61 -23.12 22.50
CA PHE A 205 -3.82 -21.67 22.61
C PHE A 205 -3.48 -21.14 24.02
N GLY A 206 -3.74 -21.93 25.07
CA GLY A 206 -3.39 -21.55 26.44
C GLY A 206 -1.89 -21.36 26.63
N GLN A 207 -1.05 -22.27 26.09
CA GLN A 207 0.40 -22.12 26.13
C GLN A 207 0.87 -20.93 25.28
N PHE A 208 0.30 -20.76 24.09
CA PHE A 208 0.64 -19.64 23.19
C PHE A 208 0.33 -18.28 23.84
N PHE A 209 -0.89 -18.07 24.34
CA PHE A 209 -1.26 -16.83 25.01
C PHE A 209 -0.53 -16.63 26.33
N GLY A 210 -0.25 -17.72 27.08
CA GLY A 210 0.58 -17.68 28.27
C GLY A 210 2.00 -17.19 27.99
N ALA A 211 2.61 -17.61 26.88
CA ALA A 211 3.93 -17.12 26.47
C ALA A 211 3.89 -15.65 26.04
N ILE A 212 2.83 -15.21 25.35
CA ILE A 212 2.64 -13.82 24.92
C ILE A 212 2.49 -12.88 26.12
N SER A 213 1.86 -13.32 27.19
CA SER A 213 1.70 -12.51 28.42
C SER A 213 3.00 -12.30 29.20
N GLN A 214 4.09 -13.00 28.84
CA GLN A 214 5.37 -12.98 29.54
C GLN A 214 6.56 -12.75 28.60
N VAL A 215 6.43 -11.89 27.59
CA VAL A 215 7.52 -11.58 26.66
C VAL A 215 8.62 -10.79 27.39
N SER A 216 9.84 -11.33 27.35
CA SER A 216 11.03 -10.72 27.96
C SER A 216 11.91 -10.05 26.90
N TYR A 217 12.34 -8.82 27.14
CA TYR A 217 13.27 -8.07 26.28
C TYR A 217 13.99 -6.98 27.06
N HIS A 218 15.06 -6.40 26.48
CA HIS A 218 15.74 -5.25 27.04
C HIS A 218 15.11 -3.94 26.57
N ASP A 219 14.77 -3.08 27.51
CA ASP A 219 14.24 -1.75 27.22
C ASP A 219 15.34 -0.82 26.64
N VAL A 220 14.99 0.43 26.34
CA VAL A 220 15.94 1.43 25.81
C VAL A 220 17.07 1.77 26.78
N LYS A 221 16.94 1.45 28.07
CA LYS A 221 17.96 1.63 29.11
C LYS A 221 18.83 0.39 29.30
N GLY A 222 18.59 -0.67 28.55
CA GLY A 222 19.26 -1.97 28.69
C GLY A 222 18.80 -2.81 29.89
N THR A 223 17.68 -2.46 30.50
CA THR A 223 17.11 -3.24 31.62
C THR A 223 16.22 -4.33 31.05
N GLN A 224 16.42 -5.58 31.54
CA GLN A 224 15.51 -6.67 31.16
C GLN A 224 14.15 -6.45 31.80
N VAL A 225 13.11 -6.45 30.97
CA VAL A 225 11.72 -6.28 31.38
C VAL A 225 10.88 -7.42 30.84
N VAL A 226 9.86 -7.80 31.61
CA VAL A 226 8.81 -8.74 31.17
C VAL A 226 7.53 -7.95 30.98
N ARG A 227 6.88 -8.13 29.84
CA ARG A 227 5.64 -7.42 29.50
C ARG A 227 4.58 -8.36 28.97
N ASP A 228 3.35 -8.06 29.32
CA ASP A 228 2.18 -8.70 28.75
C ASP A 228 1.85 -8.02 27.41
N PHE A 229 2.14 -8.74 26.31
CA PHE A 229 1.90 -8.26 24.95
C PHE A 229 0.43 -8.37 24.50
N LEU A 230 -0.43 -8.97 25.32
CA LEU A 230 -1.88 -8.96 25.10
C LEU A 230 -2.54 -7.67 25.58
N GLN A 231 -1.84 -6.88 26.41
CA GLN A 231 -2.35 -5.63 26.95
C GLN A 231 -2.05 -4.45 26.02
N PRO A 232 -2.99 -3.49 25.86
CA PRO A 232 -2.74 -2.25 25.13
C PRO A 232 -1.77 -1.32 25.89
N GLY A 233 -1.19 -0.35 25.17
CA GLY A 233 -0.39 0.73 25.76
C GLY A 233 1.11 0.48 25.76
N LEU A 234 1.61 -0.49 25.00
CA LEU A 234 3.04 -0.60 24.74
C LEU A 234 3.56 0.56 23.87
N ARG A 235 2.79 0.93 22.83
CA ARG A 235 3.06 2.06 21.93
C ARG A 235 2.18 3.27 22.25
N TYR A 236 0.87 3.08 22.24
CA TYR A 236 -0.11 4.15 22.31
C TYR A 236 -0.41 4.57 23.76
N LYS A 237 0.57 5.25 24.39
CA LYS A 237 0.50 5.69 25.78
C LYS A 237 -0.22 7.05 25.91
N PRO A 238 -0.96 7.28 27.03
CA PRO A 238 -1.47 8.61 27.35
C PRO A 238 -0.36 9.68 27.39
N PRO A 239 -0.65 10.97 27.07
CA PRO A 239 -2.00 11.50 26.82
C PRO A 239 -2.49 11.36 25.38
N TYR A 240 -1.61 11.22 24.38
CA TYR A 240 -1.98 11.29 22.96
C TYR A 240 -2.14 9.91 22.30
N GLY A 241 -1.61 8.84 22.88
CA GLY A 241 -1.63 7.51 22.28
C GLY A 241 -3.02 7.02 21.86
N PRO A 242 -4.09 7.13 22.67
CA PRO A 242 -5.43 6.73 22.26
C PRO A 242 -5.94 7.52 21.03
N LEU A 243 -5.65 8.82 20.95
CA LEU A 243 -6.01 9.65 19.80
C LEU A 243 -5.22 9.26 18.55
N ASP A 244 -3.94 8.92 18.72
CA ASP A 244 -3.09 8.46 17.63
C ASP A 244 -3.54 7.10 17.09
N LEU A 245 -3.98 6.20 17.95
CA LEU A 245 -4.58 4.92 17.55
C LEU A 245 -5.89 5.12 16.77
N ILE A 246 -6.76 6.03 17.18
CA ILE A 246 -7.98 6.40 16.44
C ILE A 246 -7.58 6.99 15.08
N SER A 247 -6.61 7.90 15.06
CA SER A 247 -6.10 8.53 13.84
C SER A 247 -5.55 7.50 12.85
N LEU A 248 -4.76 6.55 13.34
CA LEU A 248 -4.29 5.41 12.57
C LEU A 248 -5.45 4.59 12.02
N GLY A 249 -6.42 4.21 12.88
CA GLY A 249 -7.59 3.43 12.48
C GLY A 249 -8.37 4.12 11.35
N MET A 250 -8.62 5.42 11.46
CA MET A 250 -9.27 6.21 10.40
C MET A 250 -8.45 6.19 9.10
N ALA A 251 -7.13 6.40 9.18
CA ALA A 251 -6.25 6.36 8.01
C ALA A 251 -6.28 5.00 7.32
N LEU A 252 -6.20 3.90 8.05
CA LEU A 252 -6.19 2.55 7.49
C LEU A 252 -7.54 2.18 6.88
N ILE A 253 -8.65 2.43 7.59
CA ILE A 253 -10.00 2.06 7.14
C ILE A 253 -10.39 2.86 5.90
N PHE A 254 -10.21 4.17 5.92
CA PHE A 254 -10.64 5.04 4.83
C PHE A 254 -9.61 5.15 3.69
N GLY A 255 -8.33 4.96 3.99
CA GLY A 255 -7.25 5.09 3.00
C GLY A 255 -7.35 4.09 1.86
N THR A 256 -7.76 2.87 2.13
CA THR A 256 -7.92 1.82 1.10
C THR A 256 -8.85 2.26 -0.03
N ALA A 257 -9.92 2.97 0.28
CA ALA A 257 -10.88 3.49 -0.69
C ALA A 257 -10.34 4.67 -1.53
N GLY A 258 -9.19 5.24 -1.14
CA GLY A 258 -8.49 6.29 -1.86
C GLY A 258 -7.19 5.84 -2.53
N LEU A 259 -6.78 4.57 -2.41
CA LEU A 259 -5.52 4.07 -2.96
C LEU A 259 -5.58 3.85 -4.48
N PRO A 260 -4.82 4.58 -5.29
CA PRO A 260 -4.93 4.51 -6.73
C PRO A 260 -4.67 3.12 -7.31
N HIS A 261 -3.66 2.39 -6.85
CA HIS A 261 -3.29 1.06 -7.35
C HIS A 261 -4.33 -0.03 -7.02
N ILE A 262 -5.14 0.16 -5.99
CA ILE A 262 -6.29 -0.71 -5.68
C ILE A 262 -7.47 -0.36 -6.59
N LEU A 263 -7.73 0.95 -6.77
CA LEU A 263 -8.85 1.42 -7.59
C LEU A 263 -8.72 1.01 -9.05
N VAL A 264 -7.51 1.02 -9.62
CA VAL A 264 -7.29 0.61 -11.02
C VAL A 264 -7.65 -0.86 -11.28
N ARG A 265 -7.64 -1.72 -10.26
CA ARG A 265 -8.03 -3.13 -10.38
C ARG A 265 -9.50 -3.32 -10.76
N PHE A 266 -10.37 -2.39 -10.39
CA PHE A 266 -11.78 -2.46 -10.76
C PHE A 266 -12.01 -2.19 -12.24
N TYR A 267 -11.07 -1.56 -12.95
CA TYR A 267 -11.17 -1.35 -14.40
C TYR A 267 -10.66 -2.54 -15.24
N THR A 268 -10.02 -3.53 -14.63
CA THR A 268 -9.50 -4.71 -15.34
C THR A 268 -10.56 -5.78 -15.63
N VAL A 269 -11.72 -5.70 -14.97
CA VAL A 269 -12.81 -6.67 -15.08
C VAL A 269 -13.90 -6.19 -16.05
N PRO A 270 -14.69 -7.11 -16.66
CA PRO A 270 -15.66 -6.74 -17.70
C PRO A 270 -16.85 -5.91 -17.19
N ASP A 271 -17.33 -6.15 -15.97
CA ASP A 271 -18.56 -5.53 -15.46
C ASP A 271 -18.54 -5.35 -13.91
N ALA A 272 -19.52 -4.61 -13.38
CA ALA A 272 -19.64 -4.32 -11.95
C ALA A 272 -19.92 -5.56 -11.09
N LYS A 273 -20.69 -6.56 -11.62
CA LYS A 273 -20.94 -7.81 -10.91
C LYS A 273 -19.64 -8.57 -10.69
N THR A 274 -18.79 -8.61 -11.70
CA THR A 274 -17.45 -9.19 -11.64
C THR A 274 -16.54 -8.42 -10.69
N ALA A 275 -16.61 -7.07 -10.68
CA ALA A 275 -15.89 -6.24 -9.72
C ALA A 275 -16.29 -6.54 -8.27
N ARG A 276 -17.60 -6.59 -7.98
CA ARG A 276 -18.13 -6.95 -6.65
C ARG A 276 -17.68 -8.35 -6.23
N HIS A 277 -17.79 -9.33 -7.12
CA HIS A 277 -17.35 -10.71 -6.86
C HIS A 277 -15.83 -10.76 -6.56
N SER A 278 -15.02 -9.96 -7.25
CA SER A 278 -13.58 -9.89 -6.97
C SER A 278 -13.27 -9.33 -5.58
N VAL A 279 -14.04 -8.35 -5.10
CA VAL A 279 -13.87 -7.82 -3.73
C VAL A 279 -14.21 -8.86 -2.67
N VAL A 280 -15.25 -9.68 -2.88
CA VAL A 280 -15.59 -10.78 -1.95
C VAL A 280 -14.43 -11.78 -1.84
N TRP A 281 -13.85 -12.20 -2.97
CA TRP A 281 -12.66 -13.07 -2.96
C TRP A 281 -11.48 -12.41 -2.25
N ALA A 282 -11.23 -11.14 -2.53
CA ALA A 282 -10.17 -10.37 -1.87
C ALA A 282 -10.40 -10.30 -0.35
N MET A 283 -11.63 -10.04 0.11
CA MET A 283 -11.97 -9.98 1.54
C MET A 283 -11.67 -11.30 2.27
N VAL A 284 -12.04 -12.44 1.69
CA VAL A 284 -11.78 -13.75 2.30
C VAL A 284 -10.28 -14.00 2.44
N LEU A 285 -9.52 -13.75 1.38
CA LEU A 285 -8.06 -13.97 1.39
C LEU A 285 -7.35 -13.01 2.33
N ILE A 286 -7.65 -11.73 2.26
CA ILE A 286 -7.07 -10.68 3.10
C ILE A 286 -7.44 -10.92 4.57
N GLY A 287 -8.71 -11.24 4.85
CA GLY A 287 -9.17 -11.54 6.21
C GLY A 287 -8.44 -12.72 6.83
N SER A 288 -8.33 -13.83 6.10
CA SER A 288 -7.57 -15.00 6.55
C SER A 288 -6.10 -14.67 6.79
N PHE A 289 -5.50 -13.88 5.91
CA PHE A 289 -4.12 -13.45 6.04
C PHE A 289 -3.88 -12.60 7.31
N TYR A 290 -4.74 -11.60 7.57
CA TYR A 290 -4.55 -10.75 8.76
C TYR A 290 -4.81 -11.47 10.09
N ILE A 291 -5.67 -12.49 10.11
CA ILE A 291 -5.77 -13.40 11.26
C ILE A 291 -4.43 -14.13 11.48
N MET A 292 -3.80 -14.61 10.40
CA MET A 292 -2.52 -15.31 10.50
C MET A 292 -1.35 -14.41 10.91
N THR A 293 -1.38 -13.11 10.64
CA THR A 293 -0.33 -12.18 11.11
C THR A 293 -0.20 -12.16 12.63
N THR A 294 -1.26 -12.52 13.36
CA THR A 294 -1.23 -12.71 14.81
C THR A 294 -0.21 -13.79 15.21
N PHE A 295 -0.26 -14.94 14.54
CA PHE A 295 0.68 -16.03 14.81
C PHE A 295 2.11 -15.66 14.41
N LEU A 296 2.28 -14.92 13.29
CA LEU A 296 3.59 -14.50 12.85
C LEU A 296 4.23 -13.50 13.84
N GLY A 297 3.47 -12.49 14.23
CA GLY A 297 3.99 -11.42 15.09
C GLY A 297 4.24 -11.89 16.53
N PHE A 298 3.23 -12.49 17.16
CA PHE A 298 3.38 -13.01 18.51
C PHE A 298 4.29 -14.24 18.56
N GLY A 299 4.31 -15.09 17.51
CA GLY A 299 5.28 -16.17 17.38
C GLY A 299 6.71 -15.65 17.32
N ALA A 300 6.96 -14.58 16.57
CA ALA A 300 8.28 -13.94 16.53
C ALA A 300 8.67 -13.33 17.88
N ALA A 301 7.72 -12.70 18.59
CA ALA A 301 7.98 -12.16 19.93
C ALA A 301 8.37 -13.22 20.95
N THR A 302 7.70 -14.38 20.92
CA THR A 302 7.84 -15.44 21.93
C THR A 302 8.94 -16.47 21.61
N ILE A 303 9.12 -16.83 20.33
CA ILE A 303 10.04 -17.88 19.90
C ILE A 303 11.43 -17.30 19.56
N VAL A 304 11.48 -16.13 18.90
CA VAL A 304 12.74 -15.50 18.50
C VAL A 304 13.19 -14.47 19.52
N GLY A 305 12.26 -13.66 20.00
CA GLY A 305 12.48 -12.58 20.95
C GLY A 305 12.85 -11.24 20.30
N PRO A 306 12.33 -10.11 20.85
CA PRO A 306 12.55 -8.77 20.30
C PRO A 306 14.03 -8.37 20.23
N ASP A 307 14.84 -8.75 21.21
CA ASP A 307 16.27 -8.40 21.26
C ASP A 307 17.05 -9.02 20.10
N TYR A 308 16.81 -10.33 19.84
CA TYR A 308 17.46 -11.02 18.74
C TYR A 308 17.05 -10.39 17.38
N ILE A 309 15.77 -10.14 17.20
CA ILE A 309 15.25 -9.52 15.97
C ILE A 309 15.88 -8.13 15.76
N LYS A 310 15.98 -7.31 16.82
CA LYS A 310 16.60 -5.99 16.79
C LYS A 310 18.06 -6.05 16.32
N GLY A 311 18.83 -7.03 16.80
CA GLY A 311 20.23 -7.24 16.41
C GLY A 311 20.42 -7.78 14.99
N HIS A 312 19.39 -8.38 14.36
CA HIS A 312 19.47 -9.07 13.09
C HIS A 312 18.61 -8.41 11.97
N GLY A 313 18.62 -7.09 11.90
CA GLY A 313 17.98 -6.33 10.80
C GLY A 313 16.70 -5.62 11.17
N GLY A 314 16.28 -5.65 12.45
CA GLY A 314 15.16 -4.86 12.96
C GLY A 314 13.78 -5.46 12.69
N THR A 315 12.75 -4.68 12.99
CA THR A 315 11.36 -5.13 13.03
C THR A 315 10.87 -5.84 11.76
N ASN A 316 11.29 -5.38 10.59
CA ASN A 316 10.87 -5.96 9.32
C ASN A 316 11.38 -7.40 9.09
N MET A 317 12.32 -7.88 9.91
CA MET A 317 12.90 -9.21 9.80
C MET A 317 12.23 -10.25 10.73
N SER A 318 11.18 -9.87 11.44
CA SER A 318 10.48 -10.76 12.40
C SER A 318 9.97 -12.05 11.76
N ALA A 319 9.25 -11.99 10.64
CA ALA A 319 8.71 -13.18 9.98
C ALA A 319 9.81 -14.06 9.33
N PRO A 320 10.81 -13.53 8.61
CA PRO A 320 11.94 -14.32 8.13
C PRO A 320 12.72 -15.03 9.25
N LEU A 321 13.05 -14.33 10.34
CA LEU A 321 13.79 -14.90 11.46
C LEU A 321 12.95 -15.94 12.23
N LEU A 322 11.63 -15.75 12.32
CA LEU A 322 10.73 -16.76 12.86
C LEU A 322 10.75 -18.04 12.00
N ALA A 323 10.73 -17.89 10.68
CA ALA A 323 10.84 -19.04 9.76
C ALA A 323 12.16 -19.79 9.95
N GLN A 324 13.26 -19.05 10.16
CA GLN A 324 14.57 -19.64 10.44
C GLN A 324 14.58 -20.43 11.75
N ALA A 325 14.00 -19.86 12.82
CA ALA A 325 13.94 -20.49 14.13
C ALA A 325 13.09 -21.77 14.13
N LEU A 326 12.00 -21.82 13.36
CA LEU A 326 11.07 -22.95 13.35
C LEU A 326 11.48 -24.07 12.39
N ALA A 327 12.06 -23.76 11.22
CA ALA A 327 12.33 -24.76 10.18
C ALA A 327 13.68 -24.54 9.44
N GLY A 328 14.58 -23.77 10.02
CA GLY A 328 15.96 -23.62 9.55
C GLY A 328 16.12 -22.79 8.28
N ASN A 329 17.32 -22.84 7.69
CA ASN A 329 17.75 -21.93 6.63
C ASN A 329 16.99 -22.10 5.30
N ILE A 330 16.49 -23.30 5.01
CA ILE A 330 15.72 -23.53 3.76
C ILE A 330 14.40 -22.79 3.82
N PHE A 331 13.69 -22.87 4.96
CA PHE A 331 12.42 -22.18 5.13
C PHE A 331 12.61 -20.67 5.27
N PHE A 332 13.67 -20.22 5.93
CA PHE A 332 14.10 -18.81 5.92
C PHE A 332 14.26 -18.28 4.49
N ALA A 333 14.98 -19.04 3.63
CA ALA A 333 15.20 -18.67 2.25
C ALA A 333 13.88 -18.59 1.45
N PHE A 334 12.98 -19.56 1.63
CA PHE A 334 11.68 -19.61 0.99
C PHE A 334 10.81 -18.41 1.40
N ILE A 335 10.66 -18.14 2.69
CA ILE A 335 9.88 -17.01 3.21
C ILE A 335 10.47 -15.66 2.76
N SER A 336 11.79 -15.52 2.76
CA SER A 336 12.46 -14.31 2.30
C SER A 336 12.27 -14.08 0.80
N ALA A 337 12.29 -15.14 -0.01
CA ALA A 337 12.02 -15.07 -1.45
C ALA A 337 10.57 -14.66 -1.74
N ILE A 338 9.60 -15.19 -1.00
CA ILE A 338 8.19 -14.78 -1.08
C ILE A 338 8.02 -13.31 -0.67
N ALA A 339 8.65 -12.89 0.42
CA ALA A 339 8.63 -11.50 0.86
C ALA A 339 9.17 -10.55 -0.22
N PHE A 340 10.27 -10.92 -0.86
CA PHE A 340 10.84 -10.15 -1.96
C PHE A 340 9.91 -10.11 -3.19
N ALA A 341 9.35 -11.25 -3.61
CA ALA A 341 8.38 -11.31 -4.69
C ALA A 341 7.15 -10.42 -4.39
N THR A 342 6.77 -10.35 -3.11
CA THR A 342 5.69 -9.50 -2.62
C THR A 342 6.00 -8.01 -2.83
N ILE A 343 7.21 -7.58 -2.51
CA ILE A 343 7.67 -6.21 -2.71
C ILE A 343 7.66 -5.87 -4.21
N LEU A 344 8.30 -6.71 -5.02
CA LEU A 344 8.41 -6.53 -6.48
C LEU A 344 7.05 -6.34 -7.14
N ALA A 345 6.09 -7.20 -6.80
CA ALA A 345 4.75 -7.17 -7.37
C ALA A 345 3.96 -5.91 -6.98
N VAL A 346 4.04 -5.48 -5.70
CA VAL A 346 3.32 -4.28 -5.23
C VAL A 346 3.90 -3.01 -5.83
N VAL A 347 5.23 -2.90 -5.91
CA VAL A 347 5.87 -1.74 -6.56
C VAL A 347 5.47 -1.65 -8.03
N ALA A 348 5.32 -2.79 -8.71
CA ALA A 348 4.82 -2.79 -10.08
C ALA A 348 3.41 -2.19 -10.19
N GLY A 349 2.49 -2.58 -9.31
CA GLY A 349 1.13 -2.02 -9.25
C GLY A 349 1.12 -0.52 -8.96
N LEU A 350 1.92 -0.08 -7.98
CA LEU A 350 2.07 1.33 -7.63
C LEU A 350 2.65 2.15 -8.78
N THR A 351 3.67 1.65 -9.44
CA THR A 351 4.32 2.34 -10.57
C THR A 351 3.38 2.44 -11.76
N ILE A 352 2.67 1.35 -12.12
CA ILE A 352 1.69 1.41 -13.22
C ILE A 352 0.60 2.42 -12.89
N SER A 353 0.07 2.43 -11.68
CA SER A 353 -0.95 3.40 -11.28
C SER A 353 -0.44 4.84 -11.36
N ALA A 354 0.75 5.12 -10.85
CA ALA A 354 1.38 6.45 -10.91
C ALA A 354 1.65 6.89 -12.34
N THR A 355 2.22 6.02 -13.16
CA THR A 355 2.61 6.33 -14.55
C THR A 355 1.40 6.44 -15.47
N THR A 356 0.35 5.63 -15.26
CA THR A 356 -0.93 5.77 -15.96
C THR A 356 -1.55 7.13 -15.67
N SER A 357 -1.60 7.52 -14.40
CA SER A 357 -2.16 8.82 -14.03
C SER A 357 -1.34 9.98 -14.59
N PHE A 358 -0.01 9.87 -14.62
CA PHE A 358 0.81 10.91 -15.24
C PHE A 358 0.62 10.95 -16.76
N SER A 359 0.71 9.81 -17.47
CA SER A 359 0.64 9.78 -18.92
C SER A 359 -0.79 10.05 -19.44
N HIS A 360 -1.79 9.35 -18.89
CA HIS A 360 -3.18 9.49 -19.31
C HIS A 360 -3.80 10.78 -18.80
N ASP A 361 -3.80 11.01 -17.47
CA ASP A 361 -4.51 12.15 -16.90
C ASP A 361 -3.80 13.47 -17.16
N PHE A 362 -2.49 13.54 -16.87
CA PHE A 362 -1.78 14.81 -16.98
C PHE A 362 -1.26 15.06 -18.40
N TRP A 363 -0.45 14.16 -18.97
CA TRP A 363 0.17 14.39 -20.27
C TRP A 363 -0.85 14.46 -21.39
N THR A 364 -1.64 13.40 -21.60
CA THR A 364 -2.58 13.34 -22.72
C THR A 364 -3.76 14.29 -22.50
N ASN A 365 -4.42 14.26 -21.35
CA ASN A 365 -5.67 14.99 -21.16
C ASN A 365 -5.50 16.45 -20.68
N VAL A 366 -4.46 16.79 -19.90
CA VAL A 366 -4.24 18.18 -19.46
C VAL A 366 -3.39 18.94 -20.45
N ILE A 367 -2.25 18.37 -20.88
CA ILE A 367 -1.30 19.06 -21.76
C ILE A 367 -1.77 19.03 -23.22
N HIS A 368 -2.23 17.87 -23.72
CA HIS A 368 -2.58 17.66 -25.14
C HIS A 368 -4.09 17.62 -25.43
N ASN A 369 -4.94 17.97 -24.46
CA ASN A 369 -6.41 18.07 -24.62
C ASN A 369 -7.10 16.76 -25.02
N GLY A 370 -6.57 15.61 -24.67
CA GLY A 370 -7.12 14.29 -24.98
C GLY A 370 -6.65 13.72 -26.32
N GLU A 371 -5.74 14.38 -27.01
CA GLU A 371 -5.21 13.91 -28.30
C GLU A 371 -3.81 13.31 -28.15
N GLU A 372 -3.62 12.07 -28.61
CA GLU A 372 -2.27 11.52 -28.81
C GLU A 372 -1.67 12.13 -30.09
N ARG A 373 -0.52 12.80 -29.98
CA ARG A 373 0.19 13.36 -31.13
C ARG A 373 0.85 12.29 -32.01
N ARG A 374 1.21 11.15 -31.38
CA ARG A 374 1.82 9.99 -32.04
C ARG A 374 1.23 8.71 -31.44
N ALA A 375 0.97 7.71 -32.26
CA ALA A 375 0.50 6.41 -31.81
C ALA A 375 1.48 5.81 -30.78
N GLY A 376 0.96 5.48 -29.59
CA GLY A 376 1.74 4.90 -28.48
C GLY A 376 2.53 5.91 -27.64
N GLU A 377 2.36 7.23 -27.84
CA GLU A 377 3.01 8.28 -27.05
C GLU A 377 2.65 8.14 -25.55
N GLU A 378 1.39 7.85 -25.24
CA GLU A 378 0.90 7.68 -23.89
C GLU A 378 1.66 6.58 -23.13
N VAL A 379 1.87 5.43 -23.76
CA VAL A 379 2.65 4.31 -23.19
C VAL A 379 4.13 4.67 -23.05
N LEU A 380 4.69 5.40 -24.01
CA LEU A 380 6.08 5.86 -23.95
C LEU A 380 6.29 6.81 -22.76
N VAL A 381 5.40 7.78 -22.59
CA VAL A 381 5.45 8.73 -21.47
C VAL A 381 5.28 8.00 -20.14
N ALA A 382 4.38 7.00 -20.04
CA ALA A 382 4.26 6.16 -18.86
C ALA A 382 5.58 5.44 -18.51
N ARG A 383 6.27 4.89 -19.51
CA ARG A 383 7.57 4.22 -19.31
C ARG A 383 8.66 5.19 -18.84
N ILE A 384 8.72 6.39 -19.40
CA ILE A 384 9.70 7.42 -18.98
C ILE A 384 9.41 7.87 -17.56
N SER A 385 8.15 8.14 -17.22
CA SER A 385 7.77 8.56 -15.88
C SER A 385 8.04 7.52 -14.79
N ALA A 386 8.08 6.22 -15.15
CA ALA A 386 8.46 5.15 -14.23
C ALA A 386 9.87 5.32 -13.67
N PHE A 387 10.82 5.78 -14.48
CA PHE A 387 12.19 6.08 -14.03
C PHE A 387 12.23 7.23 -13.04
N VAL A 388 11.44 8.28 -13.27
CA VAL A 388 11.41 9.46 -12.39
C VAL A 388 10.79 9.08 -11.04
N VAL A 389 9.61 8.46 -11.04
CA VAL A 389 8.90 8.07 -9.81
C VAL A 389 9.71 7.03 -9.02
N GLY A 390 10.28 6.03 -9.71
CA GLY A 390 11.13 5.02 -9.10
C GLY A 390 12.42 5.61 -8.53
N GLY A 391 13.07 6.53 -9.26
CA GLY A 391 14.28 7.22 -8.80
C GLY A 391 14.05 8.06 -7.54
N VAL A 392 12.92 8.78 -7.46
CA VAL A 392 12.52 9.53 -6.26
C VAL A 392 12.31 8.59 -5.07
N ALA A 393 11.60 7.47 -5.28
CA ALA A 393 11.35 6.50 -4.22
C ALA A 393 12.64 5.85 -3.70
N ILE A 394 13.58 5.50 -4.59
CA ILE A 394 14.92 4.98 -4.24
C ILE A 394 15.68 6.03 -3.39
N GLY A 395 15.75 7.27 -3.86
CA GLY A 395 16.48 8.34 -3.16
C GLY A 395 15.96 8.56 -1.74
N ILE A 396 14.66 8.67 -1.56
CA ILE A 396 14.04 8.85 -0.22
C ILE A 396 14.23 7.61 0.65
N ALA A 397 14.12 6.40 0.11
CA ALA A 397 14.33 5.16 0.87
C ALA A 397 15.77 5.07 1.42
N ILE A 398 16.76 5.51 0.64
CA ILE A 398 18.16 5.59 1.10
C ILE A 398 18.30 6.56 2.28
N VAL A 399 17.65 7.72 2.21
CA VAL A 399 17.69 8.74 3.28
C VAL A 399 17.02 8.23 4.57
N LEU A 400 15.89 7.53 4.48
CA LEU A 400 15.18 6.96 5.63
C LEU A 400 15.94 5.80 6.31
N GLY A 401 16.71 5.04 5.54
CA GLY A 401 17.49 3.92 6.05
C GLY A 401 16.69 2.63 6.33
N PRO A 402 17.37 1.54 6.76
CA PRO A 402 16.80 0.18 6.86
C PRO A 402 15.89 -0.05 8.07
N THR A 403 15.92 0.82 9.06
CA THR A 403 15.30 0.58 10.38
C THR A 403 13.85 1.03 10.47
N ALA A 404 13.38 1.81 9.49
CA ALA A 404 12.00 2.24 9.42
C ALA A 404 11.05 1.05 9.19
N ASN A 405 9.98 0.95 10.00
CA ASN A 405 8.99 -0.11 9.81
C ASN A 405 8.12 0.15 8.59
N VAL A 406 8.02 -0.85 7.70
CA VAL A 406 7.31 -0.74 6.43
C VAL A 406 5.80 -0.53 6.62
N ALA A 407 5.17 -1.19 7.60
CA ALA A 407 3.74 -1.01 7.86
C ALA A 407 3.41 0.40 8.35
N PHE A 408 4.28 0.97 9.18
CA PHE A 408 4.15 2.34 9.65
C PHE A 408 4.23 3.35 8.48
N LEU A 409 5.24 3.21 7.61
CA LEU A 409 5.41 4.10 6.46
C LEU A 409 4.22 3.98 5.48
N VAL A 410 3.71 2.77 5.27
CA VAL A 410 2.51 2.56 4.43
C VAL A 410 1.27 3.18 5.07
N ALA A 411 1.12 3.14 6.40
CA ALA A 411 0.00 3.80 7.07
C ALA A 411 -0.03 5.32 6.83
N LEU A 412 1.13 5.97 6.65
CA LEU A 412 1.19 7.37 6.24
C LEU A 412 0.68 7.59 4.81
N ALA A 413 1.01 6.69 3.87
CA ALA A 413 0.45 6.74 2.51
C ALA A 413 -1.08 6.59 2.51
N PHE A 414 -1.61 5.72 3.37
CA PHE A 414 -3.06 5.56 3.57
C PHE A 414 -3.69 6.82 4.14
N ALA A 415 -3.04 7.50 5.08
CA ALA A 415 -3.51 8.79 5.62
C ALA A 415 -3.62 9.85 4.52
N VAL A 416 -2.63 9.94 3.62
CA VAL A 416 -2.65 10.86 2.47
C VAL A 416 -3.80 10.50 1.51
N ALA A 417 -3.97 9.23 1.19
CA ALA A 417 -5.04 8.74 0.31
C ALA A 417 -6.44 9.00 0.90
N ALA A 418 -6.62 8.74 2.21
CA ALA A 418 -7.86 9.02 2.93
C ALA A 418 -8.21 10.50 2.99
N SER A 419 -7.19 11.36 3.08
CA SER A 419 -7.39 12.80 3.24
C SER A 419 -7.66 13.51 1.91
N ALA A 420 -7.03 13.07 0.82
CA ALA A 420 -7.14 13.72 -0.48
C ALA A 420 -8.17 13.03 -1.40
N ASN A 421 -7.99 11.73 -1.67
CA ASN A 421 -8.75 11.03 -2.71
C ASN A 421 -10.17 10.66 -2.26
N LEU A 422 -10.32 10.09 -1.06
CA LEU A 422 -11.60 9.59 -0.59
C LEU A 422 -12.70 10.66 -0.54
N PRO A 423 -12.49 11.87 0.07
CA PRO A 423 -13.52 12.89 0.11
C PRO A 423 -14.07 13.24 -1.26
N VAL A 424 -13.16 13.40 -2.23
CA VAL A 424 -13.52 13.82 -3.59
C VAL A 424 -14.24 12.72 -4.36
N ILE A 425 -13.82 11.45 -4.21
CA ILE A 425 -14.50 10.30 -4.81
C ILE A 425 -15.93 10.20 -4.25
N VAL A 426 -16.08 10.17 -2.93
CA VAL A 426 -17.39 10.00 -2.28
C VAL A 426 -18.34 11.16 -2.62
N LEU A 427 -17.88 12.40 -2.48
CA LEU A 427 -18.72 13.55 -2.77
C LEU A 427 -19.06 13.68 -4.26
N SER A 428 -18.16 13.26 -5.16
CA SER A 428 -18.46 13.24 -6.59
C SER A 428 -19.58 12.25 -6.94
N ILE A 429 -19.61 11.09 -6.30
CA ILE A 429 -20.60 10.03 -6.57
C ILE A 429 -21.94 10.32 -5.87
N PHE A 430 -21.92 10.82 -4.63
CA PHE A 430 -23.12 10.86 -3.79
C PHE A 430 -23.69 12.25 -3.53
N TRP A 431 -22.95 13.35 -3.84
CA TRP A 431 -23.42 14.71 -3.56
C TRP A 431 -23.69 15.50 -4.85
N ARG A 432 -24.98 15.76 -5.14
CA ARG A 432 -25.43 16.43 -6.36
C ARG A 432 -24.78 17.80 -6.60
N ARG A 433 -24.60 18.60 -5.52
CA ARG A 433 -24.02 19.95 -5.61
C ARG A 433 -22.53 19.99 -5.87
N PHE A 434 -21.84 18.85 -5.66
CA PHE A 434 -20.39 18.77 -5.79
C PHE A 434 -19.94 19.21 -7.19
N ASN A 435 -18.89 20.03 -7.23
CA ASN A 435 -18.41 20.69 -8.45
C ASN A 435 -16.87 20.65 -8.56
N THR A 436 -16.36 21.22 -9.65
CA THR A 436 -14.91 21.24 -9.95
C THR A 436 -14.09 21.95 -8.88
N ALA A 437 -14.57 23.10 -8.36
CA ALA A 437 -13.85 23.81 -7.30
C ALA A 437 -13.74 22.96 -6.02
N GLY A 438 -14.84 22.28 -5.65
CA GLY A 438 -14.83 21.34 -4.51
C GLY A 438 -13.85 20.19 -4.72
N ALA A 439 -13.73 19.64 -5.92
CA ALA A 439 -12.77 18.58 -6.22
C ALA A 439 -11.32 19.07 -6.10
N VAL A 440 -11.00 20.20 -6.70
CA VAL A 440 -9.64 20.77 -6.66
C VAL A 440 -9.23 21.17 -5.24
N THR A 441 -10.11 21.88 -4.51
CA THR A 441 -9.80 22.30 -3.14
C THR A 441 -9.76 21.13 -2.17
N GLY A 442 -10.62 20.13 -2.32
CA GLY A 442 -10.60 18.91 -1.50
C GLY A 442 -9.30 18.13 -1.65
N LEU A 443 -8.86 17.89 -2.90
CA LEU A 443 -7.57 17.26 -3.19
C LEU A 443 -6.41 18.09 -2.64
N ALA A 444 -6.39 19.41 -2.90
CA ALA A 444 -5.30 20.29 -2.47
C ALA A 444 -5.20 20.37 -0.93
N VAL A 445 -6.31 20.63 -0.25
CA VAL A 445 -6.34 20.73 1.22
C VAL A 445 -6.01 19.38 1.85
N GLY A 446 -6.54 18.27 1.33
CA GLY A 446 -6.25 16.93 1.82
C GLY A 446 -4.76 16.56 1.68
N LEU A 447 -4.14 16.87 0.54
CA LEU A 447 -2.70 16.67 0.32
C LEU A 447 -1.86 17.56 1.24
N LEU A 448 -2.12 18.87 1.26
CA LEU A 448 -1.33 19.82 2.05
C LEU A 448 -1.46 19.55 3.56
N ALA A 449 -2.67 19.26 4.04
CA ALA A 449 -2.89 18.96 5.44
C ALA A 449 -2.20 17.65 5.85
N SER A 450 -2.37 16.57 5.08
CA SER A 450 -1.77 15.28 5.44
C SER A 450 -0.24 15.34 5.39
N ILE A 451 0.35 15.86 4.31
CA ILE A 451 1.80 15.97 4.16
C ILE A 451 2.38 16.96 5.19
N GLY A 452 1.75 18.12 5.34
CA GLY A 452 2.21 19.14 6.29
C GLY A 452 2.22 18.63 7.73
N LEU A 453 1.16 17.93 8.15
CA LEU A 453 1.10 17.32 9.48
C LEU A 453 2.10 16.18 9.66
N ILE A 454 2.35 15.35 8.63
CA ILE A 454 3.40 14.32 8.68
C ILE A 454 4.77 14.95 8.89
N LEU A 455 5.08 16.03 8.17
CA LEU A 455 6.39 16.72 8.28
C LEU A 455 6.68 17.27 9.67
N VAL A 456 5.63 17.73 10.39
CA VAL A 456 5.76 18.30 11.74
C VAL A 456 5.35 17.34 12.86
N SER A 457 5.14 16.07 12.53
CA SER A 457 4.75 15.01 13.47
C SER A 457 5.97 14.25 14.02
N PRO A 458 5.79 13.48 15.11
CA PRO A 458 6.84 12.58 15.63
C PRO A 458 7.33 11.54 14.62
N SER A 459 6.62 11.32 13.52
CA SER A 459 7.05 10.43 12.44
C SER A 459 8.34 10.87 11.75
N LEU A 460 8.57 12.20 11.62
CA LEU A 460 9.75 12.78 10.97
C LEU A 460 10.52 13.75 11.87
N MET A 461 9.87 14.27 12.91
CA MET A 461 10.38 15.36 13.74
C MET A 461 10.49 14.92 15.21
N ALA A 462 11.67 14.55 15.65
CA ALA A 462 11.96 14.25 17.05
C ALA A 462 13.44 14.52 17.36
N ILE A 463 13.77 14.72 18.63
CA ILE A 463 15.16 14.82 19.09
C ILE A 463 15.61 13.40 19.47
N ASP A 464 16.46 12.83 18.63
CA ASP A 464 17.03 11.52 18.88
C ASP A 464 18.03 11.56 20.03
N PRO A 465 18.09 10.53 20.90
CA PRO A 465 19.15 10.41 21.89
C PRO A 465 20.53 10.35 21.24
N PRO A 466 21.57 10.89 21.87
CA PRO A 466 22.95 10.93 21.30
C PRO A 466 23.54 9.54 21.01
N THR A 467 22.96 8.46 21.53
CA THR A 467 23.49 7.09 21.47
C THR A 467 22.57 6.10 20.74
N VAL A 468 21.80 6.56 19.73
CA VAL A 468 20.93 5.66 18.96
C VAL A 468 21.76 4.86 17.96
N VAL A 469 22.30 3.72 18.41
CA VAL A 469 22.91 2.73 17.52
C VAL A 469 21.81 1.78 17.02
N GLY A 470 21.56 1.76 15.69
CA GLY A 470 20.66 0.80 15.06
C GLY A 470 19.15 1.12 15.07
N THR A 471 18.76 2.35 15.43
CA THR A 471 17.40 2.86 15.27
C THR A 471 17.33 3.92 14.16
N ALA A 472 16.18 4.04 13.48
CA ALA A 472 15.97 5.10 12.51
C ALA A 472 16.15 6.47 13.16
N ARG A 473 17.00 7.32 12.58
CA ARG A 473 17.07 8.72 12.97
C ARG A 473 15.89 9.48 12.39
N HIS A 474 15.29 10.36 13.20
CA HIS A 474 14.30 11.29 12.69
C HIS A 474 14.98 12.30 11.75
N LEU A 475 14.31 12.65 10.65
CA LEU A 475 14.89 13.54 9.63
C LEU A 475 15.05 14.97 10.14
N ILE A 476 14.15 15.42 11.01
CA ILE A 476 14.14 16.76 11.59
C ILE A 476 14.43 16.64 13.08
N GLN A 477 15.61 17.06 13.50
CA GLN A 477 16.08 17.00 14.90
C GLN A 477 15.51 18.16 15.72
N ALA A 478 14.17 18.17 15.91
CA ALA A 478 13.46 19.17 16.70
C ALA A 478 12.20 18.55 17.33
N LYS A 479 11.67 19.18 18.38
CA LYS A 479 10.41 18.74 19.00
C LYS A 479 9.27 18.86 18.00
N ALA A 480 8.48 17.78 17.85
CA ALA A 480 7.31 17.77 17.00
C ALA A 480 6.29 18.85 17.40
N TRP A 481 5.73 19.53 16.41
CA TRP A 481 4.69 20.53 16.61
C TRP A 481 3.29 19.90 16.65
N PHE A 482 3.10 18.85 15.88
CA PHE A 482 1.88 18.03 15.90
C PHE A 482 2.14 16.79 16.77
N PRO A 483 1.27 16.46 17.75
CA PRO A 483 1.60 15.46 18.76
C PRO A 483 1.35 14.01 18.32
N LEU A 484 0.62 13.77 17.22
CA LEU A 484 0.30 12.43 16.76
C LEU A 484 1.24 11.99 15.64
N GLU A 485 1.56 10.70 15.61
CA GLU A 485 2.36 10.11 14.53
C GLU A 485 1.57 10.01 13.21
N ASN A 486 0.26 9.74 13.30
CA ASN A 486 -0.62 9.67 12.14
C ASN A 486 -1.55 10.90 12.05
N PRO A 487 -1.64 11.59 10.90
CA PRO A 487 -2.43 12.82 10.78
C PRO A 487 -3.93 12.58 10.53
N GLY A 488 -4.39 11.34 10.34
CA GLY A 488 -5.70 11.00 9.80
C GLY A 488 -6.89 11.66 10.49
N ILE A 489 -6.86 11.75 11.83
CA ILE A 489 -7.95 12.35 12.62
C ILE A 489 -8.20 13.82 12.29
N LEU A 490 -7.17 14.54 11.83
CA LEU A 490 -7.27 15.96 11.45
C LEU A 490 -7.30 16.13 9.93
N SER A 491 -6.42 15.44 9.21
CA SER A 491 -6.25 15.64 7.77
C SER A 491 -7.44 15.12 6.94
N ILE A 492 -8.09 14.02 7.37
CA ILE A 492 -9.29 13.50 6.68
C ILE A 492 -10.47 14.48 6.76
N PRO A 493 -10.89 14.95 7.95
CA PRO A 493 -11.91 16.00 8.06
C PRO A 493 -11.56 17.26 7.28
N LEU A 494 -10.30 17.71 7.30
CA LEU A 494 -9.86 18.89 6.53
C LEU A 494 -10.03 18.67 5.02
N GLY A 495 -9.76 17.49 4.49
CA GLY A 495 -10.03 17.14 3.09
C GLY A 495 -11.51 17.25 2.74
N PHE A 496 -12.41 16.72 3.58
CA PHE A 496 -13.86 16.89 3.42
C PHE A 496 -14.29 18.34 3.52
N ILE A 497 -13.80 19.09 4.50
CA ILE A 497 -14.11 20.52 4.66
C ILE A 497 -13.66 21.31 3.43
N GLY A 498 -12.43 21.09 2.94
CA GLY A 498 -11.93 21.72 1.72
C GLY A 498 -12.83 21.43 0.51
N ALA A 499 -13.25 20.19 0.34
CA ALA A 499 -14.17 19.79 -0.72
C ALA A 499 -15.55 20.43 -0.60
N ILE A 500 -16.11 20.49 0.61
CA ILE A 500 -17.42 21.11 0.88
C ILE A 500 -17.35 22.62 0.67
N VAL A 501 -16.38 23.30 1.28
CA VAL A 501 -16.23 24.76 1.16
C VAL A 501 -16.00 25.16 -0.30
N GLY A 502 -15.07 24.49 -1.01
CA GLY A 502 -14.84 24.76 -2.44
C GLY A 502 -16.10 24.59 -3.29
N THR A 503 -16.95 23.61 -2.95
CA THR A 503 -18.23 23.40 -3.61
C THR A 503 -19.21 24.55 -3.34
N LEU A 504 -19.29 25.03 -2.08
CA LEU A 504 -20.28 26.03 -1.67
C LEU A 504 -19.95 27.44 -2.16
N ILE A 505 -18.66 27.77 -2.32
CA ILE A 505 -18.22 29.09 -2.83
C ILE A 505 -18.30 29.23 -4.34
N SER A 506 -18.64 28.17 -5.07
CA SER A 506 -18.71 28.17 -6.53
C SER A 506 -19.96 27.45 -7.02
N SER A 507 -20.47 27.84 -8.19
CA SER A 507 -21.61 27.20 -8.83
C SER A 507 -21.23 26.65 -10.19
N GLU A 508 -21.63 25.39 -10.46
CA GLU A 508 -21.37 24.71 -11.74
C GLU A 508 -22.62 23.90 -12.14
N PRO A 509 -23.62 24.55 -12.80
CA PRO A 509 -24.88 23.89 -13.18
C PRO A 509 -24.68 22.64 -14.03
N THR A 510 -23.72 22.65 -14.96
CA THR A 510 -23.40 21.50 -15.83
C THR A 510 -22.99 20.25 -15.05
N ALA A 511 -22.28 20.42 -13.93
CA ALA A 511 -21.93 19.31 -13.06
C ALA A 511 -23.15 18.71 -12.34
N GLN A 512 -24.15 19.56 -12.04
CA GLN A 512 -25.41 19.12 -11.40
C GLN A 512 -26.36 18.44 -12.38
N GLU A 513 -26.40 18.87 -13.62
CA GLU A 513 -27.19 18.25 -14.71
C GLU A 513 -26.74 16.81 -14.97
N LYS A 514 -25.43 16.60 -15.06
CA LYS A 514 -24.82 15.27 -15.27
C LYS A 514 -24.93 14.33 -14.07
N PHE A 515 -25.32 14.83 -12.90
CA PHE A 515 -25.36 14.01 -11.67
C PHE A 515 -26.34 12.84 -11.77
N ASN A 516 -27.54 13.07 -12.30
CA ASN A 516 -28.55 12.02 -12.41
C ASN A 516 -28.09 10.88 -13.34
N GLU A 517 -27.42 11.24 -14.46
CA GLU A 517 -26.83 10.25 -15.36
C GLU A 517 -25.71 9.47 -14.67
N LEU A 518 -24.80 10.16 -13.95
CA LEU A 518 -23.75 9.53 -13.17
C LEU A 518 -24.33 8.58 -12.11
N LEU A 519 -25.39 9.01 -11.40
CA LEU A 519 -26.02 8.20 -10.34
C LEU A 519 -26.64 6.93 -10.92
N VAL A 520 -27.37 7.03 -12.04
CA VAL A 520 -27.92 5.86 -12.72
C VAL A 520 -26.80 4.94 -13.20
N ARG A 521 -25.80 5.48 -13.88
CA ARG A 521 -24.66 4.70 -14.39
C ARG A 521 -23.89 4.01 -13.27
N SER A 522 -23.56 4.73 -12.20
CA SER A 522 -22.79 4.19 -11.07
C SER A 522 -23.48 3.01 -10.37
N ASN A 523 -24.82 3.06 -10.27
CA ASN A 523 -25.58 2.02 -9.55
C ASN A 523 -26.10 0.89 -10.46
N THR A 524 -26.31 1.14 -11.75
CA THR A 524 -26.91 0.15 -12.65
C THR A 524 -25.99 -0.36 -13.75
N GLY A 525 -24.91 0.36 -14.04
CA GLY A 525 -24.01 0.07 -15.16
C GLY A 525 -24.57 0.43 -16.53
N LEU A 526 -25.77 1.02 -16.61
CA LEU A 526 -26.34 1.46 -17.88
C LEU A 526 -25.47 2.54 -18.53
N GLY A 527 -25.01 2.32 -19.76
CA GLY A 527 -24.12 3.21 -20.48
C GLY A 527 -22.64 3.15 -20.03
N ALA A 528 -22.25 2.15 -19.25
CA ALA A 528 -20.85 1.97 -18.81
C ALA A 528 -19.88 1.72 -19.97
N GLU A 529 -20.35 1.13 -21.09
CA GLU A 529 -19.56 0.99 -22.31
C GLU A 529 -19.15 2.35 -22.92
N LYS A 530 -19.96 3.39 -22.77
CA LYS A 530 -19.61 4.75 -23.22
C LYS A 530 -18.47 5.35 -22.40
N ALA A 531 -18.34 5.01 -21.12
CA ALA A 531 -17.21 5.44 -20.30
C ALA A 531 -15.88 4.83 -20.78
N ALA A 532 -15.93 3.69 -21.46
CA ALA A 532 -14.76 3.02 -22.01
C ALA A 532 -14.34 3.58 -23.40
N ALA A 533 -15.27 4.22 -24.11
CA ALA A 533 -15.04 4.76 -25.46
C ALA A 533 -14.44 6.18 -25.45
N HIS A 534 -14.54 6.92 -24.34
CA HIS A 534 -14.00 8.29 -24.17
C HIS A 534 -12.62 8.24 -23.46
#